data_2e7558d00367668b310d90267fe9c266
#
_entry.id   2e7558d00367668b310d90267fe9c266
#
_cell.length_a   1.000
_cell.length_b   1.000
_cell.length_c   1.000
_cell.angle_alpha   90.00
_cell.angle_beta   90.00
_cell.angle_gamma   90.00
#
_symmetry.space_group_name_H-M   'P 1'
#
loop_
_entity.id
_entity.type
_entity.pdbx_description
1 polymer ?
#
loop_
_entity_poly.entity_id
_entity_poly.type
_entity_poly.pdbx_seq_one_letter_code
_entity_poly.pdbx_strand_id
1 'polypeptide(L)'
;MEDNVQMGDERLRSEIRDEQERIISAVRSATDHWEMAKAQDAFADLLERMADELELGSAHDRGRFLAAAQALRQSAAVNEDRYVEGIRGSPCD
;
A
#
# COMPACT_ATOMS: atom_id res chain seq x y z
N MET A 1 -30.74 0.38 13.97
CA MET A 1 -29.41 0.77 14.46
C MET A 1 -28.31 -0.15 14.01
N GLU A 2 -28.53 -1.45 14.09
CA GLU A 2 -27.55 -2.41 13.56
C GLU A 2 -27.26 -2.21 12.08
N ASP A 3 -28.28 -1.86 11.31
CA ASP A 3 -28.14 -1.62 9.88
C ASP A 3 -27.21 -0.46 9.58
N ASN A 4 -27.22 0.60 10.40
CA ASN A 4 -26.33 1.75 10.19
C ASN A 4 -24.87 1.39 10.44
N VAL A 5 -24.62 0.54 11.43
CA VAL A 5 -23.27 0.09 11.71
C VAL A 5 -22.77 -0.81 10.58
N GLN A 6 -23.63 -1.71 10.10
CA GLN A 6 -23.29 -2.58 8.98
C GLN A 6 -23.04 -1.79 7.70
N MET A 7 -23.82 -0.77 7.46
CA MET A 7 -23.62 0.10 6.29
C MET A 7 -22.28 0.83 6.37
N GLY A 8 -21.89 1.28 7.55
CA GLY A 8 -20.59 1.91 7.75
C GLY A 8 -19.44 0.97 7.45
N ASP A 9 -19.53 -0.27 7.95
CA ASP A 9 -18.50 -1.29 7.70
C ASP A 9 -18.45 -1.68 6.22
N GLU A 10 -19.60 -1.85 5.60
CA GLU A 10 -19.66 -2.19 4.17
C GLU A 10 -19.08 -1.07 3.32
N ARG A 11 -19.36 0.19 3.66
CA ARG A 11 -18.80 1.33 2.96
C ARG A 11 -17.28 1.36 3.09
N LEU A 12 -16.77 1.17 4.30
CA LEU A 12 -15.35 1.15 4.54
C LEU A 12 -14.66 0.03 3.77
N ARG A 13 -15.23 -1.16 3.81
CA ARG A 13 -14.69 -2.30 3.07
C ARG A 13 -14.73 -2.08 1.56
N SER A 14 -15.79 -1.45 1.07
CA SER A 14 -15.91 -1.11 -0.34
C SER A 14 -14.85 -0.09 -0.76
N GLU A 15 -14.63 0.94 0.06
CA GLU A 15 -13.60 1.94 -0.20
C GLU A 15 -12.21 1.32 -0.21
N ILE A 16 -11.94 0.44 0.75
CA ILE A 16 -10.66 -0.26 0.83
C ILE A 16 -10.46 -1.14 -0.41
N ARG A 17 -11.49 -1.84 -0.82
CA ARG A 17 -11.45 -2.71 -2.01
C ARG A 17 -11.16 -1.89 -3.27
N ASP A 18 -11.83 -0.76 -3.43
CA ASP A 18 -11.64 0.11 -4.59
C ASP A 18 -10.22 0.66 -4.62
N GLU A 19 -9.71 1.07 -3.47
CA GLU A 19 -8.34 1.55 -3.37
C GLU A 19 -7.33 0.45 -3.63
N GLN A 20 -7.60 -0.75 -3.13
CA GLN A 20 -6.77 -1.91 -3.38
C GLN A 20 -6.69 -2.23 -4.88
N GLU A 21 -7.81 -2.17 -5.57
CA GLU A 21 -7.85 -2.39 -7.01
C GLU A 21 -7.03 -1.34 -7.77
N ARG A 22 -7.13 -0.08 -7.35
CA ARG A 22 -6.33 0.99 -7.95
C ARG A 22 -4.84 0.76 -7.75
N ILE A 23 -4.45 0.33 -6.56
CA ILE A 23 -3.05 0.04 -6.24
C ILE A 23 -2.54 -1.15 -7.06
N ILE A 24 -3.33 -2.21 -7.15
CA ILE A 24 -2.97 -3.38 -7.95
C ILE A 24 -2.80 -2.97 -9.42
N SER A 25 -3.69 -2.14 -9.93
CA SER A 25 -3.59 -1.62 -11.28
C SER A 25 -2.32 -0.80 -11.47
N ALA A 26 -1.98 0.04 -10.50
CA ALA A 26 -0.76 0.84 -10.53
C ALA A 26 0.49 -0.04 -10.53
N VAL A 27 0.51 -1.12 -9.73
CA VAL A 27 1.62 -2.06 -9.72
C VAL A 27 1.78 -2.74 -11.09
N ARG A 28 0.67 -3.16 -11.67
CA ARG A 28 0.69 -3.84 -12.98
C ARG A 28 1.12 -2.92 -14.12
N SER A 29 0.79 -1.64 -14.01
CA SER A 29 1.13 -0.67 -15.06
C SER A 29 2.42 0.09 -14.80
N ALA A 30 3.10 -0.16 -13.69
CA ALA A 30 4.37 0.47 -13.37
C ALA A 30 5.42 0.11 -14.41
N THR A 31 6.04 1.11 -14.98
CA THR A 31 7.04 0.94 -16.05
C THR A 31 8.46 1.18 -15.56
N ASP A 32 8.62 1.78 -14.38
CA ASP A 32 9.94 2.03 -13.80
C ASP A 32 9.89 1.87 -12.28
N HIS A 33 11.06 1.97 -11.67
CA HIS A 33 11.20 1.82 -10.22
C HIS A 33 10.50 2.92 -9.44
N TRP A 34 10.40 4.10 -10.01
CA TRP A 34 9.71 5.23 -9.36
C TRP A 34 8.21 4.97 -9.24
N GLU A 35 7.59 4.53 -10.33
CA GLU A 35 6.17 4.20 -10.30
C GLU A 35 5.87 3.03 -9.38
N MET A 36 6.76 2.02 -9.36
CA MET A 36 6.63 0.90 -8.44
C MET A 36 6.74 1.36 -6.99
N ALA A 37 7.70 2.23 -6.68
CA ALA A 37 7.86 2.76 -5.33
C ALA A 37 6.61 3.50 -4.87
N LYS A 38 6.02 4.31 -5.73
CA LYS A 38 4.78 5.02 -5.40
C LYS A 38 3.63 4.06 -5.13
N ALA A 39 3.50 3.02 -5.94
CA ALA A 39 2.45 2.03 -5.74
C ALA A 39 2.64 1.26 -4.43
N GLN A 40 3.87 0.93 -4.09
CA GLN A 40 4.20 0.24 -2.84
C GLN A 40 3.92 1.12 -1.62
N ASP A 41 4.25 2.41 -1.68
CA ASP A 41 3.93 3.36 -0.62
C ASP A 41 2.43 3.50 -0.43
N ALA A 42 1.68 3.58 -1.52
CA ALA A 42 0.21 3.63 -1.46
C ALA A 42 -0.36 2.37 -0.82
N PHE A 43 0.20 1.22 -1.12
CA PHE A 43 -0.22 -0.03 -0.52
C PHE A 43 0.09 -0.05 0.98
N ALA A 44 1.26 0.45 1.38
CA ALA A 44 1.63 0.55 2.78
C ALA A 44 0.65 1.45 3.54
N ASP A 45 0.29 2.59 2.97
CA ASP A 45 -0.70 3.49 3.56
C ASP A 45 -2.05 2.79 3.73
N LEU A 46 -2.47 2.02 2.72
CA LEU A 46 -3.72 1.27 2.81
C LEU A 46 -3.68 0.23 3.93
N LEU A 47 -2.58 -0.49 4.06
CA LEU A 47 -2.44 -1.49 5.13
C LEU A 47 -2.46 -0.85 6.52
N GLU A 48 -1.82 0.30 6.68
CA GLU A 48 -1.87 1.04 7.94
C GLU A 48 -3.29 1.51 8.25
N ARG A 49 -3.99 2.01 7.25
CA ARG A 49 -5.38 2.41 7.39
C ARG A 49 -6.25 1.23 7.80
N MET A 50 -6.05 0.08 7.17
CA MET A 50 -6.79 -1.14 7.53
C MET A 50 -6.53 -1.56 8.96
N ALA A 51 -5.27 -1.46 9.41
CA ALA A 51 -4.92 -1.79 10.78
C ALA A 51 -5.59 -0.88 11.80
N ASP A 52 -5.77 0.41 11.45
CA ASP A 52 -6.35 1.40 12.36
C ASP A 52 -7.88 1.43 12.32
N GLU A 53 -8.46 1.33 11.13
CA GLU A 53 -9.90 1.54 10.94
C GLU A 53 -10.74 0.27 10.99
N LEU A 54 -10.18 -0.86 10.60
CA LEU A 54 -10.90 -2.13 10.70
C LEU A 54 -10.78 -2.71 12.11
N GLU A 55 -11.89 -3.26 12.61
CA GLU A 55 -11.86 -4.02 13.85
C GLU A 55 -11.23 -5.38 13.57
N LEU A 56 -9.96 -5.47 13.87
CA LEU A 56 -9.23 -6.73 13.74
C LEU A 56 -9.40 -7.55 15.02
N GLY A 57 -9.54 -8.85 14.85
CA GLY A 57 -9.84 -9.76 15.96
C GLY A 57 -8.76 -9.87 17.02
N SER A 58 -7.53 -9.46 16.70
CA SER A 58 -6.44 -9.58 17.67
C SER A 58 -5.34 -8.56 17.37
N ALA A 59 -4.55 -8.26 18.40
CA ALA A 59 -3.35 -7.43 18.24
C ALA A 59 -2.35 -8.08 17.29
N HIS A 60 -2.34 -9.39 17.19
CA HIS A 60 -1.47 -10.12 16.28
C HIS A 60 -1.78 -9.80 14.82
N ASP A 61 -3.06 -9.79 14.45
CA ASP A 61 -3.47 -9.46 13.08
C ASP A 61 -3.10 -8.02 12.74
N ARG A 62 -3.33 -7.11 13.67
CA ARG A 62 -2.92 -5.71 13.49
C ARG A 62 -1.41 -5.59 13.28
N GLY A 63 -0.63 -6.31 14.08
CA GLY A 63 0.82 -6.33 13.94
C GLY A 63 1.27 -6.84 12.59
N ARG A 64 0.58 -7.83 12.05
CA ARG A 64 0.89 -8.37 10.72
C ARG A 64 0.66 -7.33 9.62
N PHE A 65 -0.43 -6.59 9.68
CA PHE A 65 -0.69 -5.52 8.72
C PHE A 65 0.37 -4.42 8.80
N LEU A 66 0.74 -4.02 10.00
CA LEU A 66 1.75 -2.99 10.20
C LEU A 66 3.14 -3.45 9.73
N ALA A 67 3.48 -4.71 9.98
CA ALA A 67 4.74 -5.29 9.53
C ALA A 67 4.79 -5.36 8.00
N ALA A 68 3.68 -5.73 7.36
CA ALA A 68 3.59 -5.76 5.90
C ALA A 68 3.74 -4.36 5.31
N ALA A 69 3.12 -3.35 5.94
CA ALA A 69 3.26 -1.97 5.50
C ALA A 69 4.71 -1.51 5.58
N GLN A 70 5.39 -1.84 6.66
CA GLN A 70 6.79 -1.48 6.83
C GLN A 70 7.68 -2.15 5.78
N ALA A 71 7.44 -3.42 5.50
CA ALA A 71 8.17 -4.13 4.46
C ALA A 71 7.98 -3.48 3.09
N LEU A 72 6.76 -3.05 2.78
CA LEU A 72 6.48 -2.35 1.53
C LEU A 72 7.19 -1.01 1.45
N ARG A 73 7.26 -0.26 2.54
CA ARG A 73 7.99 1.02 2.57
C ARG A 73 9.48 0.83 2.35
N GLN A 74 10.05 -0.22 2.92
CA GLN A 74 11.46 -0.56 2.70
C GLN A 74 11.71 -0.92 1.25
N SER A 75 10.82 -1.70 0.66
CA SER A 75 10.91 -2.07 -0.74
C SER A 75 10.76 -0.84 -1.66
N ALA A 76 9.87 0.07 -1.31
CA ALA A 76 9.69 1.32 -2.04
C ALA A 76 10.96 2.18 -1.99
N ALA A 77 11.60 2.27 -0.83
CA ALA A 77 12.85 3.01 -0.70
C ALA A 77 13.95 2.43 -1.59
N VAL A 78 14.04 1.11 -1.66
CA VAL A 78 15.01 0.44 -2.56
C VAL A 78 14.71 0.78 -4.01
N ASN A 79 13.45 0.77 -4.41
CA ASN A 79 13.05 1.13 -5.78
C ASN A 79 13.35 2.59 -6.10
N GLU A 80 13.15 3.49 -5.15
CA GLU A 80 13.51 4.90 -5.33
C GLU A 80 15.01 5.06 -5.54
N ASP A 81 15.83 4.37 -4.75
CA ASP A 81 17.27 4.41 -4.89
C ASP A 81 17.70 3.88 -6.24
N ARG A 82 17.12 2.79 -6.69
CA ARG A 82 17.42 2.21 -8.01
C ARG A 82 17.05 3.16 -9.14
N TYR A 83 15.95 3.87 -8.99
CA TYR A 83 15.54 4.87 -9.97
C TYR A 83 16.56 5.99 -10.05
N VAL A 84 17.00 6.52 -8.93
CA VAL A 84 18.00 7.58 -8.85
C VAL A 84 19.34 7.11 -9.43
N GLU A 85 19.76 5.91 -9.09
CA GLU A 85 21.00 5.34 -9.62
C GLU A 85 20.95 5.18 -11.13
N GLY A 86 19.81 4.76 -11.66
CA GLY A 86 19.61 4.64 -13.09
C GLY A 86 19.74 5.97 -13.81
N ILE A 87 19.23 7.03 -13.22
CA ILE A 87 19.35 8.38 -13.79
C ILE A 87 20.78 8.86 -13.74
N ARG A 88 21.50 8.62 -12.65
CA ARG A 88 22.87 9.10 -12.48
C ARG A 88 23.88 8.33 -13.31
N GLY A 89 23.71 7.02 -13.39
CA GLY A 89 24.70 6.15 -14.02
C GLY A 89 24.58 6.06 -15.53
N SER A 90 23.38 6.16 -16.02
CA SER A 90 23.07 5.84 -17.39
C SER A 90 23.85 6.65 -18.44
N PRO A 91 24.00 7.96 -18.32
CA PRO A 91 24.66 8.74 -19.37
C PRO A 91 26.17 8.58 -19.45
N CYS A 92 26.76 8.09 -18.41
CA CYS A 92 28.23 8.02 -18.35
C CYS A 92 28.79 6.78 -19.02
N ASP A 93 27.95 5.83 -19.27
CA ASP A 93 28.36 4.58 -19.89
C ASP A 93 28.24 4.62 -21.40
#